data_12383fab1a3bf61bd617b8238387710d
#
_entry.id   12383fab1a3bf61bd617b8238387710d
#
_cell.length_a   1.000
_cell.length_b   1.000
_cell.length_c   1.000
_cell.angle_alpha   90.00
_cell.angle_beta   90.00
_cell.angle_gamma   90.00
#
_symmetry.space_group_name_H-M   'P 1'
#
loop_
_entity.id
_entity.type
_entity.pdbx_description
1 polymer ?
#
loop_
_entity_poly.entity_id
_entity_poly.type
_entity_poly.pdbx_seq_one_letter_code
_entity_poly.pdbx_strand_id
1 'polypeptide(L)'
;TGASRGMGLAMAKQLCHPNQLVLCISRGQSDELTAIANQQGAHLVQWQADLAQPGAVAEKLSHWLDALNPEEFASATLINNAGAIGHLGPIDDAALDDLSMGLAINLQAPVLLSAVFLKHTRQWQMPRKILNISSGLGRRPMAASALYCAGKAGLDHFTRCLALDEALQANPARVVSLAPGVIDTDMQTELRSATGSGFPDQTRFVQMKDTGALTTPADAAAQILTYLQRPDFGSNPVADVRDI
;
A
#
# COMPACT_ATOMS: atom_id res chain seq x y z
N THR A 1 -0.06 -3.38 4.77
CA THR A 1 0.13 -2.20 5.64
C THR A 1 -1.06 -1.25 5.54
N GLY A 2 -1.30 -0.40 6.61
CA GLY A 2 -2.42 0.57 6.62
C GLY A 2 -3.80 -0.09 6.70
N ALA A 3 -3.94 -1.19 7.43
CA ALA A 3 -5.14 -2.04 7.46
C ALA A 3 -6.19 -1.65 8.51
N SER A 4 -6.00 -0.57 9.26
CA SER A 4 -6.96 -0.17 10.31
C SER A 4 -8.18 0.60 9.79
N ARG A 5 -8.17 1.09 8.54
CA ARG A 5 -9.27 1.86 7.94
C ARG A 5 -9.21 1.85 6.41
N GLY A 6 -10.25 2.39 5.77
CA GLY A 6 -10.31 2.63 4.34
C GLY A 6 -10.07 1.37 3.50
N MET A 7 -9.35 1.55 2.38
CA MET A 7 -9.07 0.48 1.44
C MET A 7 -8.21 -0.65 2.05
N GLY A 8 -7.25 -0.31 2.92
CA GLY A 8 -6.41 -1.32 3.59
C GLY A 8 -7.21 -2.25 4.49
N LEU A 9 -8.18 -1.70 5.25
CA LEU A 9 -9.11 -2.49 6.04
C LEU A 9 -10.02 -3.35 5.15
N ALA A 10 -10.52 -2.79 4.04
CA ALA A 10 -11.35 -3.53 3.10
C ALA A 10 -10.60 -4.71 2.46
N MET A 11 -9.32 -4.52 2.07
CA MET A 11 -8.48 -5.62 1.58
C MET A 11 -8.25 -6.68 2.68
N ALA A 12 -7.93 -6.25 3.91
CA ALA A 12 -7.70 -7.18 5.01
C ALA A 12 -8.93 -8.04 5.31
N LYS A 13 -10.14 -7.44 5.31
CA LYS A 13 -11.40 -8.17 5.47
C LYS A 13 -11.61 -9.22 4.38
N GLN A 14 -11.35 -8.85 3.12
CA GLN A 14 -11.50 -9.77 1.98
C GLN A 14 -10.42 -10.85 1.91
N LEU A 15 -9.29 -10.66 2.60
CA LEU A 15 -8.23 -11.67 2.74
C LEU A 15 -8.44 -12.61 3.94
N CYS A 16 -9.38 -12.32 4.83
CA CYS A 16 -9.70 -13.19 5.96
C CYS A 16 -10.52 -14.40 5.49
N HIS A 17 -9.82 -15.49 5.13
CA HIS A 17 -10.40 -16.77 4.75
C HIS A 17 -9.75 -17.92 5.53
N PRO A 18 -10.36 -19.11 5.63
CA PRO A 18 -9.72 -20.29 6.21
C PRO A 18 -8.35 -20.55 5.57
N ASN A 19 -7.39 -20.96 6.36
CA ASN A 19 -6.02 -21.24 5.94
C ASN A 19 -5.24 -20.01 5.42
N GLN A 20 -5.66 -18.80 5.77
CA GLN A 20 -4.89 -17.56 5.52
C GLN A 20 -4.27 -17.06 6.82
N LEU A 21 -2.98 -16.72 6.76
CA LEU A 21 -2.29 -15.94 7.79
C LEU A 21 -2.21 -14.49 7.28
N VAL A 22 -2.89 -13.58 7.97
CA VAL A 22 -2.95 -12.16 7.61
C VAL A 22 -2.24 -11.33 8.67
N LEU A 23 -1.10 -10.73 8.32
CA LEU A 23 -0.42 -9.76 9.17
C LEU A 23 -0.81 -8.34 8.74
N CYS A 24 -1.41 -7.59 9.64
CA CYS A 24 -1.79 -6.19 9.47
C CYS A 24 -0.86 -5.28 10.26
N ILE A 25 -0.25 -4.29 9.60
CA ILE A 25 0.66 -3.32 10.21
C ILE A 25 0.05 -1.93 10.04
N SER A 26 -0.34 -1.27 11.15
CA SER A 26 -0.97 0.05 11.12
C SER A 26 -0.92 0.75 12.49
N ARG A 27 -1.16 2.07 12.53
CA ARG A 27 -1.17 2.85 13.78
C ARG A 27 -2.29 2.47 14.73
N GLY A 28 -3.41 1.97 14.21
CA GLY A 28 -4.53 1.46 14.99
C GLY A 28 -4.78 -0.02 14.70
N GLN A 29 -5.59 -0.64 15.53
CA GLN A 29 -6.14 -1.99 15.33
C GLN A 29 -7.63 -1.88 15.00
N SER A 30 -8.22 -2.95 14.48
CA SER A 30 -9.64 -3.03 14.14
C SER A 30 -10.27 -4.24 14.81
N ASP A 31 -11.16 -4.00 15.78
CA ASP A 31 -11.94 -5.05 16.43
C ASP A 31 -12.90 -5.72 15.44
N GLU A 32 -13.43 -4.96 14.48
CA GLU A 32 -14.27 -5.48 13.40
C GLU A 32 -13.49 -6.51 12.55
N LEU A 33 -12.23 -6.22 12.23
CA LEU A 33 -11.38 -7.15 11.48
C LEU A 33 -11.10 -8.41 12.29
N THR A 34 -10.89 -8.28 13.60
CA THR A 34 -10.71 -9.41 14.51
C THR A 34 -11.96 -10.30 14.53
N ALA A 35 -13.15 -9.69 14.63
CA ALA A 35 -14.40 -10.44 14.60
C ALA A 35 -14.60 -11.19 13.28
N ILE A 36 -14.32 -10.55 12.15
CA ILE A 36 -14.40 -11.18 10.82
C ILE A 36 -13.40 -12.32 10.69
N ALA A 37 -12.15 -12.15 11.10
CA ALA A 37 -11.14 -13.19 11.03
C ALA A 37 -11.54 -14.43 11.85
N ASN A 38 -12.05 -14.23 13.07
CA ASN A 38 -12.56 -15.31 13.90
C ASN A 38 -13.75 -16.03 13.27
N GLN A 39 -14.70 -15.28 12.70
CA GLN A 39 -15.87 -15.85 12.02
C GLN A 39 -15.49 -16.64 10.77
N GLN A 40 -14.49 -16.18 10.04
CA GLN A 40 -14.03 -16.79 8.79
C GLN A 40 -12.98 -17.90 9.01
N GLY A 41 -12.46 -18.07 10.24
CA GLY A 41 -11.40 -19.02 10.53
C GLY A 41 -10.03 -18.65 9.96
N ALA A 42 -9.77 -17.37 9.78
CA ALA A 42 -8.47 -16.85 9.34
C ALA A 42 -7.54 -16.63 10.55
N HIS A 43 -6.24 -16.82 10.36
CA HIS A 43 -5.23 -16.41 11.34
C HIS A 43 -4.87 -14.95 11.15
N LEU A 44 -5.31 -14.07 12.06
CA LEU A 44 -5.05 -12.64 12.00
C LEU A 44 -4.04 -12.22 13.07
N VAL A 45 -3.03 -11.47 12.64
CA VAL A 45 -2.07 -10.78 13.52
C VAL A 45 -2.17 -9.28 13.23
N GLN A 46 -2.41 -8.46 14.23
CA GLN A 46 -2.44 -7.01 14.10
C GLN A 46 -1.31 -6.38 14.90
N TRP A 47 -0.40 -5.69 14.22
CA TRP A 47 0.65 -4.90 14.86
C TRP A 47 0.26 -3.42 14.87
N GLN A 48 0.24 -2.85 16.06
CA GLN A 48 0.20 -1.40 16.20
C GLN A 48 1.61 -0.84 16.01
N ALA A 49 1.83 -0.15 14.90
CA ALA A 49 3.13 0.39 14.53
C ALA A 49 2.99 1.62 13.62
N ASP A 50 3.93 2.55 13.73
CA ASP A 50 3.98 3.76 12.92
C ASP A 50 5.03 3.60 11.81
N LEU A 51 4.56 3.66 10.56
CA LEU A 51 5.41 3.59 9.37
C LEU A 51 6.15 4.91 9.06
N ALA A 52 5.96 5.95 9.86
CA ALA A 52 6.87 7.10 9.91
C ALA A 52 8.24 6.73 10.51
N GLN A 53 8.31 5.60 11.22
CA GLN A 53 9.55 5.01 11.77
C GLN A 53 9.77 3.60 11.16
N PRO A 54 9.99 3.48 9.85
CA PRO A 54 9.90 2.22 9.15
C PRO A 54 11.03 1.24 9.49
N GLY A 55 12.16 1.70 10.02
CA GLY A 55 13.28 0.84 10.41
C GLY A 55 12.91 -0.18 11.48
N ALA A 56 12.29 0.28 12.57
CA ALA A 56 11.86 -0.60 13.66
C ALA A 56 10.79 -1.61 13.20
N VAL A 57 9.90 -1.19 12.27
CA VAL A 57 8.88 -2.07 11.70
C VAL A 57 9.52 -3.13 10.80
N ALA A 58 10.50 -2.73 10.01
CA ALA A 58 11.26 -3.65 9.13
C ALA A 58 12.02 -4.70 9.95
N GLU A 59 12.68 -4.29 11.04
CA GLU A 59 13.36 -5.21 11.96
C GLU A 59 12.37 -6.21 12.60
N LYS A 60 11.23 -5.71 13.09
CA LYS A 60 10.18 -6.59 13.62
C LYS A 60 9.66 -7.58 12.58
N LEU A 61 9.50 -7.13 11.33
CA LEU A 61 9.07 -7.99 10.23
C LEU A 61 10.13 -9.06 9.92
N SER A 62 11.43 -8.74 9.97
CA SER A 62 12.49 -9.72 9.72
C SER A 62 12.43 -10.89 10.72
N HIS A 63 12.35 -10.58 12.01
CA HIS A 63 12.25 -11.61 13.05
C HIS A 63 10.98 -12.45 12.93
N TRP A 64 9.87 -11.83 12.55
CA TRP A 64 8.61 -12.54 12.36
C TRP A 64 8.67 -13.50 11.17
N LEU A 65 9.24 -13.07 10.05
CA LEU A 65 9.42 -13.93 8.86
C LEU A 65 10.36 -15.09 9.14
N ASP A 66 11.44 -14.88 9.90
CA ASP A 66 12.39 -15.94 10.30
C ASP A 66 11.76 -16.99 11.22
N ALA A 67 10.71 -16.63 11.97
CA ALA A 67 10.01 -17.54 12.85
C ALA A 67 8.93 -18.40 12.14
N LEU A 68 8.62 -18.10 10.88
CA LEU A 68 7.63 -18.86 10.11
C LEU A 68 8.26 -20.12 9.48
N ASN A 69 7.50 -21.21 9.48
CA ASN A 69 7.84 -22.39 8.70
C ASN A 69 7.32 -22.22 7.26
N PRO A 70 8.19 -22.04 6.24
CA PRO A 70 7.75 -21.82 4.87
C PRO A 70 6.97 -22.99 4.26
N GLU A 71 7.13 -24.21 4.75
CA GLU A 71 6.42 -25.39 4.24
C GLU A 71 4.91 -25.37 4.52
N GLU A 72 4.47 -24.49 5.44
CA GLU A 72 3.05 -24.34 5.79
C GLU A 72 2.30 -23.42 4.82
N PHE A 73 3.00 -22.77 3.87
CA PHE A 73 2.42 -21.75 3.00
C PHE A 73 2.48 -22.12 1.52
N ALA A 74 1.37 -21.90 0.81
CA ALA A 74 1.30 -22.06 -0.63
C ALA A 74 1.76 -20.80 -1.41
N SER A 75 1.80 -19.64 -0.76
CA SER A 75 2.27 -18.37 -1.34
C SER A 75 2.56 -17.35 -0.24
N ALA A 76 3.36 -16.34 -0.55
CA ALA A 76 3.60 -15.20 0.33
C ALA A 76 3.42 -13.87 -0.44
N THR A 77 2.70 -12.93 0.17
CA THR A 77 2.42 -11.63 -0.47
C THR A 77 2.62 -10.48 0.51
N LEU A 78 3.38 -9.48 0.09
CA LEU A 78 3.50 -8.19 0.78
C LEU A 78 2.65 -7.15 0.05
N ILE A 79 1.72 -6.48 0.77
CA ILE A 79 0.94 -5.36 0.25
C ILE A 79 1.33 -4.08 0.99
N ASN A 80 2.08 -3.22 0.33
CA ASN A 80 2.43 -1.88 0.80
C ASN A 80 1.31 -0.90 0.42
N ASN A 81 0.30 -0.79 1.29
CA ASN A 81 -0.87 0.05 1.06
C ASN A 81 -0.86 1.34 1.89
N ALA A 82 -0.19 1.37 3.03
CA ALA A 82 -0.12 2.58 3.85
C ALA A 82 0.37 3.78 3.02
N GLY A 83 -0.28 4.92 3.21
CA GLY A 83 0.07 6.17 2.55
C GLY A 83 -0.53 7.37 3.28
N ALA A 84 0.09 8.53 3.12
CA ALA A 84 -0.37 9.79 3.65
C ALA A 84 -0.25 10.87 2.57
N ILE A 85 -1.27 11.74 2.45
CA ILE A 85 -1.19 12.87 1.49
C ILE A 85 -0.15 13.89 1.95
N GLY A 86 0.01 14.07 3.25
CA GLY A 86 0.93 15.02 3.84
C GLY A 86 0.47 16.47 3.68
N HIS A 87 1.42 17.39 3.61
CA HIS A 87 1.14 18.80 3.41
C HIS A 87 0.49 19.07 2.04
N LEU A 88 -0.61 19.81 2.04
CA LEU A 88 -1.30 20.33 0.86
C LEU A 88 -1.09 21.83 0.77
N GLY A 89 -0.18 22.27 -0.10
CA GLY A 89 0.21 23.67 -0.27
C GLY A 89 1.58 23.80 -0.91
N PRO A 90 2.08 25.04 -1.05
CA PRO A 90 3.45 25.30 -1.47
C PRO A 90 4.45 24.58 -0.56
N ILE A 91 5.55 24.09 -1.13
CA ILE A 91 6.51 23.25 -0.37
C ILE A 91 7.25 24.02 0.72
N ASP A 92 7.40 25.33 0.54
CA ASP A 92 8.04 26.26 1.47
C ASP A 92 7.18 26.59 2.70
N ASP A 93 5.88 26.30 2.64
CA ASP A 93 4.97 26.42 3.79
C ASP A 93 4.94 25.15 4.68
N ALA A 94 5.55 24.05 4.22
CA ALA A 94 5.51 22.78 4.93
C ALA A 94 6.51 22.72 6.09
N ALA A 95 6.10 22.15 7.22
CA ALA A 95 7.05 21.83 8.29
C ALA A 95 8.02 20.71 7.83
N LEU A 96 9.30 20.81 8.17
CA LEU A 96 10.32 19.84 7.77
C LEU A 96 10.00 18.42 8.27
N ASP A 97 9.39 18.30 9.45
CA ASP A 97 8.97 17.00 10.00
C ASP A 97 7.84 16.36 9.17
N ASP A 98 6.89 17.16 8.66
CA ASP A 98 5.82 16.66 7.77
C ASP A 98 6.39 16.16 6.44
N LEU A 99 7.40 16.87 5.91
CA LEU A 99 8.11 16.44 4.69
C LEU A 99 8.84 15.10 4.92
N SER A 100 9.54 14.99 6.03
CA SER A 100 10.27 13.77 6.42
C SER A 100 9.31 12.60 6.62
N MET A 101 8.22 12.81 7.37
CA MET A 101 7.19 11.81 7.63
C MET A 101 6.50 11.35 6.33
N GLY A 102 6.16 12.29 5.44
CA GLY A 102 5.53 11.98 4.16
C GLY A 102 6.38 11.05 3.29
N LEU A 103 7.69 11.31 3.18
CA LEU A 103 8.63 10.43 2.45
C LEU A 103 8.82 9.10 3.17
N ALA A 104 8.91 9.11 4.49
CA ALA A 104 9.06 7.90 5.28
C ALA A 104 7.90 6.91 5.01
N ILE A 105 6.65 7.38 5.04
CA ILE A 105 5.46 6.54 4.85
C ILE A 105 5.28 6.13 3.38
N ASN A 106 5.39 7.09 2.43
CA ASN A 106 5.02 6.83 1.04
C ASN A 106 6.11 6.14 0.22
N LEU A 107 7.38 6.21 0.66
CA LEU A 107 8.52 5.66 -0.08
C LEU A 107 9.43 4.79 0.78
N GLN A 108 9.98 5.31 1.88
CA GLN A 108 10.98 4.58 2.66
C GLN A 108 10.41 3.29 3.27
N ALA A 109 9.19 3.32 3.83
CA ALA A 109 8.56 2.14 4.41
C ALA A 109 8.35 1.02 3.38
N PRO A 110 7.73 1.27 2.19
CA PRO A 110 7.64 0.25 1.14
C PRO A 110 9.00 -0.31 0.71
N VAL A 111 10.03 0.52 0.60
CA VAL A 111 11.40 0.07 0.23
C VAL A 111 11.96 -0.87 1.29
N LEU A 112 11.95 -0.48 2.55
CA LEU A 112 12.50 -1.28 3.65
C LEU A 112 11.73 -2.59 3.85
N LEU A 113 10.40 -2.54 3.84
CA LEU A 113 9.57 -3.73 4.00
C LEU A 113 9.74 -4.69 2.82
N SER A 114 9.87 -4.18 1.59
CA SER A 114 10.14 -5.01 0.40
C SER A 114 11.52 -5.68 0.50
N ALA A 115 12.55 -4.93 0.91
CA ALA A 115 13.89 -5.47 1.09
C ALA A 115 13.94 -6.59 2.14
N VAL A 116 13.31 -6.38 3.29
CA VAL A 116 13.19 -7.40 4.35
C VAL A 116 12.40 -8.61 3.86
N PHE A 117 11.23 -8.40 3.26
CA PHE A 117 10.41 -9.48 2.72
C PHE A 117 11.20 -10.34 1.74
N LEU A 118 11.87 -9.75 0.76
CA LEU A 118 12.65 -10.48 -0.22
C LEU A 118 13.82 -11.22 0.41
N LYS A 119 14.56 -10.59 1.33
CA LYS A 119 15.72 -11.19 2.00
C LYS A 119 15.31 -12.46 2.77
N HIS A 120 14.27 -12.37 3.60
CA HIS A 120 13.86 -13.43 4.52
C HIS A 120 13.01 -14.51 3.85
N THR A 121 12.44 -14.24 2.67
CA THR A 121 11.70 -15.23 1.88
C THR A 121 12.46 -15.75 0.67
N ARG A 122 13.73 -15.38 0.47
CA ARG A 122 14.50 -15.73 -0.74
C ARG A 122 14.57 -17.24 -0.99
N GLN A 123 14.69 -18.02 0.07
CA GLN A 123 14.79 -19.48 0.00
C GLN A 123 13.41 -20.20 -0.02
N TRP A 124 12.32 -19.46 0.12
CA TRP A 124 10.99 -20.05 0.07
C TRP A 124 10.64 -20.48 -1.36
N GLN A 125 10.18 -21.71 -1.52
CA GLN A 125 9.95 -22.29 -2.86
C GLN A 125 8.59 -21.92 -3.47
N MET A 126 7.66 -21.37 -2.67
CA MET A 126 6.36 -20.95 -3.15
C MET A 126 6.41 -19.60 -3.89
N PRO A 127 5.37 -19.27 -4.69
CA PRO A 127 5.22 -17.97 -5.32
C PRO A 127 5.23 -16.81 -4.32
N ARG A 128 5.99 -15.78 -4.62
CA ARG A 128 6.11 -14.57 -3.80
C ARG A 128 5.69 -13.35 -4.60
N LYS A 129 4.92 -12.46 -3.97
CA LYS A 129 4.40 -11.26 -4.62
C LYS A 129 4.62 -10.02 -3.76
N ILE A 130 4.91 -8.90 -4.39
CA ILE A 130 4.90 -7.57 -3.76
C ILE A 130 3.96 -6.69 -4.56
N LEU A 131 2.98 -6.12 -3.87
CA LEU A 131 2.06 -5.14 -4.40
C LEU A 131 2.28 -3.80 -3.67
N ASN A 132 2.76 -2.81 -4.39
CA ASN A 132 2.89 -1.44 -3.91
C ASN A 132 1.67 -0.64 -4.38
N ILE A 133 0.92 -0.05 -3.45
CA ILE A 133 -0.21 0.83 -3.80
C ILE A 133 0.34 2.21 -4.12
N SER A 134 0.32 2.53 -5.41
CA SER A 134 0.73 3.81 -5.98
C SER A 134 -0.45 4.78 -6.14
N SER A 135 -0.32 5.68 -7.07
CA SER A 135 -1.34 6.66 -7.43
C SER A 135 -1.12 7.11 -8.89
N GLY A 136 -2.17 7.57 -9.55
CA GLY A 136 -2.03 8.33 -10.80
C GLY A 136 -1.12 9.56 -10.64
N LEU A 137 -0.96 10.06 -9.42
CA LEU A 137 -0.05 11.18 -9.09
C LEU A 137 1.43 10.76 -9.02
N GLY A 138 1.76 9.50 -9.08
CA GLY A 138 3.12 9.03 -9.36
C GLY A 138 3.54 9.22 -10.81
N ARG A 139 2.58 9.47 -11.72
CA ARG A 139 2.80 9.58 -13.18
C ARG A 139 2.44 10.94 -13.75
N ARG A 140 1.68 11.75 -13.02
CA ARG A 140 1.32 13.12 -13.39
C ARG A 140 1.47 14.05 -12.18
N PRO A 141 1.94 15.29 -12.40
CA PRO A 141 2.05 16.26 -11.32
C PRO A 141 0.67 16.76 -10.88
N MET A 142 0.60 17.23 -9.63
CA MET A 142 -0.51 17.98 -9.08
C MET A 142 0.06 19.11 -8.21
N ALA A 143 -0.43 20.33 -8.42
CA ALA A 143 -0.06 21.47 -7.58
C ALA A 143 -0.37 21.19 -6.11
N ALA A 144 0.37 21.79 -5.20
CA ALA A 144 0.20 21.66 -3.76
C ALA A 144 0.39 20.23 -3.19
N SER A 145 0.92 19.30 -3.98
CA SER A 145 1.10 17.89 -3.58
C SER A 145 2.48 17.35 -4.01
N ALA A 146 3.47 18.22 -4.09
CA ALA A 146 4.79 17.88 -4.60
C ALA A 146 5.42 16.67 -3.89
N LEU A 147 5.32 16.62 -2.56
CA LEU A 147 5.88 15.54 -1.75
C LEU A 147 5.19 14.20 -2.01
N TYR A 148 3.86 14.20 -2.04
CA TYR A 148 3.08 12.99 -2.34
C TYR A 148 3.39 12.47 -3.75
N CYS A 149 3.39 13.36 -4.76
CA CYS A 149 3.76 13.02 -6.12
C CYS A 149 5.16 12.43 -6.20
N ALA A 150 6.15 13.05 -5.52
CA ALA A 150 7.52 12.56 -5.46
C ALA A 150 7.62 11.17 -4.82
N GLY A 151 6.94 10.94 -3.69
CA GLY A 151 6.89 9.64 -3.02
C GLY A 151 6.31 8.55 -3.91
N LYS A 152 5.19 8.82 -4.59
CA LYS A 152 4.53 7.84 -5.48
C LYS A 152 5.29 7.62 -6.80
N ALA A 153 5.92 8.67 -7.35
CA ALA A 153 6.80 8.54 -8.51
C ALA A 153 8.06 7.71 -8.17
N GLY A 154 8.65 7.98 -7.00
CA GLY A 154 9.77 7.20 -6.47
C GLY A 154 9.40 5.74 -6.26
N LEU A 155 8.20 5.46 -5.72
CA LEU A 155 7.69 4.10 -5.53
C LEU A 155 7.48 3.36 -6.86
N ASP A 156 6.92 4.03 -7.89
CA ASP A 156 6.76 3.46 -9.23
C ASP A 156 8.13 3.13 -9.84
N HIS A 157 9.11 4.03 -9.71
CA HIS A 157 10.46 3.80 -10.25
C HIS A 157 11.21 2.72 -9.49
N PHE A 158 11.15 2.72 -8.15
CA PHE A 158 11.69 1.65 -7.31
C PHE A 158 11.14 0.28 -7.73
N THR A 159 9.84 0.20 -7.97
CA THR A 159 9.19 -1.06 -8.37
C THR A 159 9.70 -1.55 -9.73
N ARG A 160 9.94 -0.65 -10.70
CA ARG A 160 10.55 -1.01 -11.99
C ARG A 160 11.96 -1.59 -11.82
N CYS A 161 12.80 -0.95 -11.01
CA CYS A 161 14.15 -1.43 -10.73
C CYS A 161 14.09 -2.79 -10.03
N LEU A 162 13.25 -2.92 -9.00
CA LEU A 162 13.09 -4.15 -8.24
C LEU A 162 12.61 -5.32 -9.11
N ALA A 163 11.72 -5.06 -10.07
CA ALA A 163 11.27 -6.09 -11.03
C ALA A 163 12.42 -6.58 -11.92
N LEU A 164 13.34 -5.70 -12.33
CA LEU A 164 14.54 -6.08 -13.07
C LEU A 164 15.50 -6.90 -12.20
N ASP A 165 15.71 -6.50 -10.94
CA ASP A 165 16.56 -7.23 -9.99
C ASP A 165 16.01 -8.63 -9.72
N GLU A 166 14.69 -8.76 -9.53
CA GLU A 166 14.03 -10.05 -9.31
C GLU A 166 14.09 -10.95 -10.54
N ALA A 167 14.03 -10.40 -11.75
CA ALA A 167 14.16 -11.18 -12.99
C ALA A 167 15.52 -11.89 -13.12
N LEU A 168 16.55 -11.44 -12.39
CA LEU A 168 17.87 -12.07 -12.33
C LEU A 168 17.97 -13.19 -11.28
N GLN A 169 16.93 -13.39 -10.47
CA GLN A 169 16.95 -14.38 -9.39
C GLN A 169 16.45 -15.76 -9.87
N ALA A 170 17.00 -16.82 -9.28
CA ALA A 170 16.55 -18.19 -9.57
C ALA A 170 15.10 -18.45 -9.16
N ASN A 171 14.61 -17.78 -8.09
CA ASN A 171 13.23 -17.82 -7.63
C ASN A 171 12.72 -16.37 -7.51
N PRO A 172 12.25 -15.76 -8.60
CA PRO A 172 11.86 -14.36 -8.62
C PRO A 172 10.54 -14.11 -7.90
N ALA A 173 10.47 -13.04 -7.11
CA ALA A 173 9.20 -12.50 -6.69
C ALA A 173 8.58 -11.65 -7.81
N ARG A 174 7.26 -11.69 -7.95
CA ARG A 174 6.54 -10.81 -8.88
C ARG A 174 6.21 -9.50 -8.17
N VAL A 175 6.56 -8.37 -8.78
CA VAL A 175 6.46 -7.05 -8.15
C VAL A 175 5.66 -6.10 -9.02
N VAL A 176 4.66 -5.43 -8.42
CA VAL A 176 3.85 -4.43 -9.13
C VAL A 176 3.61 -3.21 -8.25
N SER A 177 3.68 -2.03 -8.85
CA SER A 177 3.16 -0.77 -8.34
C SER A 177 1.85 -0.46 -9.06
N LEU A 178 0.73 -0.45 -8.32
CA LEU A 178 -0.62 -0.34 -8.87
C LEU A 178 -1.29 0.96 -8.42
N ALA A 179 -1.72 1.79 -9.36
CA ALA A 179 -2.63 2.90 -9.06
C ALA A 179 -4.06 2.35 -8.91
N PRO A 180 -4.70 2.55 -7.74
CA PRO A 180 -5.97 1.89 -7.41
C PRO A 180 -7.21 2.67 -7.87
N GLY A 181 -7.05 3.72 -8.67
CA GLY A 181 -8.13 4.67 -9.00
C GLY A 181 -8.33 5.73 -7.92
N VAL A 182 -9.52 6.35 -7.90
CA VAL A 182 -9.91 7.38 -6.92
C VAL A 182 -10.96 6.79 -5.98
N ILE A 183 -10.58 6.65 -4.71
CA ILE A 183 -11.33 5.85 -3.73
C ILE A 183 -11.87 6.75 -2.63
N ASP A 184 -13.13 6.59 -2.24
CA ASP A 184 -13.79 7.36 -1.18
C ASP A 184 -13.26 6.97 0.21
N THR A 185 -12.18 7.61 0.62
CA THR A 185 -11.48 7.40 1.90
C THR A 185 -11.27 8.72 2.64
N ASP A 186 -10.75 8.65 3.87
CA ASP A 186 -10.38 9.83 4.64
C ASP A 186 -9.40 10.74 3.88
N MET A 187 -8.48 10.17 3.09
CA MET A 187 -7.56 10.95 2.23
C MET A 187 -8.35 11.83 1.25
N GLN A 188 -9.46 11.35 0.70
CA GLN A 188 -10.35 12.17 -0.13
C GLN A 188 -11.05 13.26 0.67
N THR A 189 -11.39 12.99 1.93
CA THR A 189 -11.93 14.00 2.82
C THR A 189 -10.90 15.10 3.12
N GLU A 190 -9.64 14.73 3.36
CA GLU A 190 -8.53 15.69 3.51
C GLU A 190 -8.39 16.58 2.25
N LEU A 191 -8.39 16.00 1.05
CA LEU A 191 -8.30 16.74 -0.21
C LEU A 191 -9.50 17.70 -0.43
N ARG A 192 -10.71 17.28 -0.07
CA ARG A 192 -11.92 18.11 -0.20
C ARG A 192 -12.00 19.22 0.84
N SER A 193 -11.46 19.00 2.04
CA SER A 193 -11.48 19.96 3.15
C SER A 193 -10.26 20.88 3.18
N ALA A 194 -9.30 20.70 2.28
CA ALA A 194 -8.15 21.58 2.18
C ALA A 194 -8.63 23.03 1.94
N THR A 195 -8.36 23.91 2.89
CA THR A 195 -8.74 25.33 2.82
C THR A 195 -7.53 26.16 2.46
N GLY A 196 -7.71 27.10 1.50
CA GLY A 196 -6.69 28.07 1.16
C GLY A 196 -6.42 28.17 -0.33
N SER A 197 -5.79 29.28 -0.73
CA SER A 197 -5.43 29.56 -2.12
C SER A 197 -4.35 28.64 -2.70
N GLY A 198 -3.79 27.76 -1.87
CA GLY A 198 -2.65 26.90 -2.23
C GLY A 198 -3.01 25.57 -2.93
N PHE A 199 -4.30 25.15 -2.95
CA PHE A 199 -4.71 23.87 -3.55
C PHE A 199 -5.78 24.07 -4.64
N PRO A 200 -5.38 24.34 -5.89
CA PRO A 200 -6.30 24.67 -6.97
C PRO A 200 -7.22 23.52 -7.40
N ASP A 201 -6.82 22.27 -7.17
CA ASP A 201 -7.60 21.09 -7.57
C ASP A 201 -8.75 20.72 -6.59
N GLN A 202 -8.94 21.42 -5.45
CA GLN A 202 -9.95 21.10 -4.45
C GLN A 202 -11.35 20.93 -5.03
N THR A 203 -11.80 21.90 -5.87
CA THR A 203 -13.13 21.86 -6.49
C THR A 203 -13.36 20.58 -7.30
N ARG A 204 -12.31 20.07 -7.98
CA ARG A 204 -12.37 18.83 -8.72
C ARG A 204 -12.66 17.64 -7.79
N PHE A 205 -12.03 17.56 -6.62
CA PHE A 205 -12.27 16.49 -5.66
C PHE A 205 -13.68 16.56 -5.05
N VAL A 206 -14.21 17.77 -4.83
CA VAL A 206 -15.62 17.98 -4.43
C VAL A 206 -16.55 17.45 -5.52
N GLN A 207 -16.37 17.86 -6.76
CA GLN A 207 -17.19 17.39 -7.89
C GLN A 207 -17.15 15.87 -8.07
N MET A 208 -16.00 15.23 -7.91
CA MET A 208 -15.89 13.77 -7.98
C MET A 208 -16.77 13.06 -6.93
N LYS A 209 -16.87 13.63 -5.73
CA LYS A 209 -17.77 13.12 -4.68
C LYS A 209 -19.23 13.32 -5.05
N ASP A 210 -19.59 14.52 -5.48
CA ASP A 210 -20.98 14.93 -5.78
C ASP A 210 -21.55 14.14 -6.98
N THR A 211 -20.71 13.81 -7.95
CA THR A 211 -21.09 13.01 -9.13
C THR A 211 -21.04 11.51 -8.93
N GLY A 212 -20.65 11.03 -7.73
CA GLY A 212 -20.51 9.60 -7.46
C GLY A 212 -19.36 8.92 -8.23
N ALA A 213 -18.35 9.68 -8.66
CA ALA A 213 -17.21 9.16 -9.43
C ALA A 213 -16.16 8.44 -8.56
N LEU A 214 -16.34 8.38 -7.25
CA LEU A 214 -15.43 7.71 -6.33
C LEU A 214 -15.80 6.23 -6.20
N THR A 215 -14.80 5.37 -6.27
CA THR A 215 -14.96 3.92 -5.98
C THR A 215 -15.05 3.71 -4.47
N THR A 216 -15.91 2.80 -4.02
CA THR A 216 -15.93 2.45 -2.59
C THR A 216 -14.66 1.72 -2.17
N PRO A 217 -14.23 1.80 -0.89
CA PRO A 217 -13.09 1.02 -0.39
C PRO A 217 -13.24 -0.49 -0.63
N ALA A 218 -14.47 -1.02 -0.54
CA ALA A 218 -14.74 -2.44 -0.75
C ALA A 218 -14.56 -2.86 -2.20
N ASP A 219 -15.10 -2.09 -3.15
CA ASP A 219 -14.98 -2.37 -4.58
C ASP A 219 -13.54 -2.20 -5.06
N ALA A 220 -12.85 -1.16 -4.60
CA ALA A 220 -11.43 -0.97 -4.90
C ALA A 220 -10.57 -2.12 -4.36
N ALA A 221 -10.83 -2.58 -3.14
CA ALA A 221 -10.16 -3.75 -2.57
C ALA A 221 -10.39 -4.99 -3.43
N ALA A 222 -11.64 -5.26 -3.85
CA ALA A 222 -11.98 -6.39 -4.71
C ALA A 222 -11.24 -6.35 -6.05
N GLN A 223 -11.20 -5.19 -6.72
CA GLN A 223 -10.46 -4.99 -7.97
C GLN A 223 -8.97 -5.25 -7.81
N ILE A 224 -8.36 -4.70 -6.74
CA ILE A 224 -6.93 -4.87 -6.43
C ILE A 224 -6.60 -6.34 -6.15
N LEU A 225 -7.41 -7.04 -5.35
CA LEU A 225 -7.18 -8.43 -5.02
C LEU A 225 -7.41 -9.35 -6.24
N THR A 226 -8.38 -9.02 -7.11
CA THR A 226 -8.55 -9.69 -8.40
C THR A 226 -7.32 -9.53 -9.29
N TYR A 227 -6.77 -8.31 -9.38
CA TYR A 227 -5.53 -8.06 -10.11
C TYR A 227 -4.34 -8.84 -9.53
N LEU A 228 -4.22 -8.88 -8.21
CA LEU A 228 -3.17 -9.63 -7.52
C LEU A 228 -3.20 -11.13 -7.84
N GLN A 229 -4.38 -11.69 -8.11
CA GLN A 229 -4.57 -13.11 -8.43
C GLN A 229 -4.34 -13.46 -9.90
N ARG A 230 -4.21 -12.48 -10.79
CA ARG A 230 -4.03 -12.72 -12.23
C ARG A 230 -2.77 -13.56 -12.51
N PRO A 231 -2.81 -14.46 -13.48
CA PRO A 231 -1.64 -15.24 -13.88
C PRO A 231 -0.50 -14.38 -14.43
N ASP A 232 -0.82 -13.24 -15.04
CA ASP A 232 0.12 -12.26 -15.60
C ASP A 232 0.53 -11.16 -14.61
N PHE A 233 0.18 -11.27 -13.31
CA PHE A 233 0.65 -10.34 -12.29
C PHE A 233 2.18 -10.26 -12.32
N GLY A 234 2.74 -9.05 -12.44
CA GLY A 234 4.18 -8.81 -12.54
C GLY A 234 4.70 -8.69 -13.98
N SER A 235 3.90 -8.95 -15.01
CA SER A 235 4.31 -8.73 -16.41
C SER A 235 4.53 -7.24 -16.73
N ASN A 236 3.74 -6.37 -16.10
CA ASN A 236 3.95 -4.92 -16.12
C ASN A 236 4.20 -4.45 -14.68
N PRO A 237 5.41 -3.98 -14.33
CA PRO A 237 5.74 -3.57 -12.96
C PRO A 237 5.04 -2.29 -12.50
N VAL A 238 4.42 -1.52 -13.40
CA VAL A 238 3.65 -0.32 -13.07
C VAL A 238 2.33 -0.33 -13.84
N ALA A 239 1.22 -0.48 -13.12
CA ALA A 239 -0.11 -0.64 -13.68
C ALA A 239 -1.14 0.33 -13.07
N ASP A 240 -2.30 0.44 -13.71
CA ASP A 240 -3.47 1.16 -13.20
C ASP A 240 -4.67 0.23 -13.22
N VAL A 241 -5.46 0.21 -12.15
CA VAL A 241 -6.63 -0.67 -12.04
C VAL A 241 -7.69 -0.39 -13.12
N ARG A 242 -7.66 0.77 -13.73
CA ARG A 242 -8.59 1.19 -14.80
C ARG A 242 -8.20 0.67 -16.19
N ASP A 243 -6.99 0.15 -16.34
CA ASP A 243 -6.43 -0.34 -17.61
C ASP A 243 -6.42 -1.87 -17.69
N ILE A 244 -7.10 -2.54 -16.75
CA ILE A 244 -7.12 -4.00 -16.57
C ILE A 244 -8.51 -4.63 -16.77
#